data_4703f5efbd097f71da49c00960d4f601
#
_entry.id   4703f5efbd097f71da49c00960d4f601
#
_cell.length_a   1.000
_cell.length_b   1.000
_cell.length_c   1.000
_cell.angle_alpha   90.00
_cell.angle_beta   90.00
_cell.angle_gamma   90.00
#
_symmetry.space_group_name_H-M   'P 1'
#
loop_
_entity.id
_entity.type
_entity.pdbx_description
1 polymer ?
#
loop_
_entity_poly.entity_id
_entity_poly.type
_entity_poly.pdbx_seq_one_letter_code
_entity_poly.pdbx_strand_id
1 'polypeptide(L)'
;VPTVMVDSALFAIRELMEKDPTCLLYGQDVGKRLGGVFREAATLAQQFGDERVFNTPIQEAFIIGSTVGMSAVGLKPIVEVQFADYIWPGLNQLFTEVSRSNYLTNGKWPVNMILRVPIGAYGSGGPYHSSSVESVVTNIKGIKVAYPSNGADLKGFIKSAYYDPNP
;
A
#
# COMPACT_ATOMS: atom_id res chain seq x y z
N VAL A 1 1.15 -24.17 9.93
CA VAL A 1 1.83 -23.37 10.97
C VAL A 1 1.03 -22.10 11.15
N PRO A 2 0.64 -21.72 12.36
CA PRO A 2 -0.02 -20.44 12.59
C PRO A 2 0.87 -19.30 12.11
N THR A 3 0.31 -18.44 11.26
CA THR A 3 1.02 -17.30 10.66
C THR A 3 0.27 -16.03 11.05
N VAL A 4 0.99 -15.03 11.58
CA VAL A 4 0.38 -13.75 11.90
C VAL A 4 0.09 -12.95 10.63
N MET A 5 -0.83 -12.00 10.71
CA MET A 5 -1.25 -11.21 9.54
C MET A 5 -0.08 -10.47 8.88
N VAL A 6 0.84 -9.93 9.68
CA VAL A 6 2.05 -9.24 9.18
C VAL A 6 2.89 -10.15 8.29
N ASP A 7 3.16 -11.39 8.72
CA ASP A 7 3.91 -12.35 7.93
C ASP A 7 3.17 -12.75 6.64
N SER A 8 1.85 -12.83 6.70
CA SER A 8 1.02 -13.11 5.52
C SER A 8 1.13 -12.02 4.47
N ALA A 9 1.17 -10.75 4.89
CA ALA A 9 1.43 -9.62 4.00
C ALA A 9 2.84 -9.67 3.42
N LEU A 10 3.85 -9.89 4.27
CA LEU A 10 5.25 -10.04 3.86
C LEU A 10 5.42 -11.14 2.79
N PHE A 11 4.83 -12.30 3.01
CA PHE A 11 4.92 -13.41 2.06
C PHE A 11 4.19 -13.11 0.75
N ALA A 12 3.03 -12.43 0.80
CA ALA A 12 2.33 -12.03 -0.42
C ALA A 12 3.19 -11.09 -1.27
N ILE A 13 3.75 -10.05 -0.65
CA ILE A 13 4.57 -9.05 -1.35
C ILE A 13 5.84 -9.68 -1.90
N ARG A 14 6.53 -10.52 -1.12
CA ARG A 14 7.71 -11.26 -1.58
C ARG A 14 7.42 -12.06 -2.84
N GLU A 15 6.36 -12.87 -2.82
CA GLU A 15 5.97 -13.72 -3.95
C GLU A 15 5.62 -12.90 -5.21
N LEU A 16 5.05 -11.70 -5.04
CA LEU A 16 4.78 -10.79 -6.15
C LEU A 16 6.08 -10.19 -6.70
N MET A 17 6.96 -9.72 -5.83
CA MET A 17 8.25 -9.14 -6.23
C MET A 17 9.19 -10.16 -6.89
N GLU A 18 9.15 -11.44 -6.48
CA GLU A 18 9.90 -12.52 -7.12
C GLU A 18 9.43 -12.78 -8.56
N LYS A 19 8.14 -12.60 -8.83
CA LYS A 19 7.53 -12.89 -10.13
C LYS A 19 7.53 -11.71 -11.09
N ASP A 20 7.51 -10.49 -10.56
CA ASP A 20 7.31 -9.27 -11.36
C ASP A 20 8.36 -8.21 -10.99
N PRO A 21 9.32 -7.92 -11.90
CA PRO A 21 10.32 -6.90 -11.65
C PRO A 21 9.76 -5.48 -11.59
N THR A 22 8.54 -5.23 -12.05
CA THR A 22 7.87 -3.94 -11.99
C THR A 22 7.21 -3.65 -10.63
N CYS A 23 7.14 -4.69 -9.76
CA CYS A 23 6.61 -4.54 -8.41
C CYS A 23 7.56 -3.73 -7.53
N LEU A 24 7.07 -2.65 -6.97
CA LEU A 24 7.79 -1.79 -6.02
C LEU A 24 7.10 -1.81 -4.66
N LEU A 25 7.87 -1.59 -3.61
CA LEU A 25 7.35 -1.38 -2.25
C LEU A 25 8.01 -0.15 -1.65
N TYR A 26 7.23 0.84 -1.26
CA TYR A 26 7.79 2.03 -0.61
C TYR A 26 6.83 2.73 0.35
N GLY A 27 7.40 3.56 1.18
CA GLY A 27 6.73 4.37 2.19
C GLY A 27 7.73 4.91 3.19
N GLN A 28 7.24 5.36 4.33
CA GLN A 28 8.12 5.77 5.42
C GLN A 28 8.64 4.52 6.15
N ASP A 29 9.95 4.46 6.38
CA ASP A 29 10.64 3.41 7.13
C ASP A 29 10.44 1.97 6.59
N VAL A 30 9.99 1.83 5.36
CA VAL A 30 9.73 0.53 4.71
C VAL A 30 11.02 -0.13 4.26
N GLY A 31 11.96 0.66 3.73
CA GLY A 31 13.21 0.19 3.14
C GLY A 31 14.33 -0.08 4.15
N LYS A 32 15.49 -0.49 3.63
CA LYS A 32 16.71 -0.77 4.40
C LYS A 32 16.49 -1.83 5.49
N ARG A 33 17.00 -1.56 6.70
CA ARG A 33 16.87 -2.49 7.83
C ARG A 33 15.59 -2.34 8.62
N LEU A 34 14.86 -1.23 8.46
CA LEU A 34 13.66 -0.95 9.21
C LEU A 34 12.54 -1.93 8.83
N GLY A 35 12.24 -2.05 7.55
CA GLY A 35 11.29 -3.04 7.07
C GLY A 35 9.84 -2.77 7.47
N GLY A 36 9.49 -1.50 7.67
CA GLY A 36 8.18 -1.07 8.13
C GLY A 36 8.04 -1.05 9.65
N VAL A 37 7.07 -0.29 10.14
CA VAL A 37 6.80 -0.12 11.59
C VAL A 37 6.44 -1.46 12.25
N PHE A 38 5.68 -2.29 11.55
CA PHE A 38 5.28 -3.62 12.01
C PHE A 38 6.11 -4.74 11.40
N ARG A 39 7.25 -4.41 10.76
CA ARG A 39 8.16 -5.36 10.08
C ARG A 39 7.52 -6.12 8.90
N GLU A 40 6.49 -5.59 8.31
CA GLU A 40 5.76 -6.14 7.16
C GLU A 40 6.56 -6.14 5.88
N ALA A 41 7.66 -5.40 5.83
CA ALA A 41 8.64 -5.38 4.75
C ALA A 41 10.01 -5.92 5.18
N ALA A 42 10.09 -6.60 6.34
CA ALA A 42 11.34 -7.12 6.88
C ALA A 42 12.10 -7.95 5.84
N THR A 43 13.38 -7.66 5.66
CA THR A 43 14.29 -8.33 4.72
C THR A 43 14.03 -8.09 3.22
N LEU A 44 12.94 -7.47 2.82
CA LEU A 44 12.64 -7.27 1.40
C LEU A 44 13.64 -6.33 0.71
N ALA A 45 14.08 -5.26 1.39
CA ALA A 45 15.11 -4.36 0.85
C ALA A 45 16.45 -5.09 0.65
N GLN A 46 16.82 -6.01 1.54
CA GLN A 46 18.03 -6.82 1.39
C GLN A 46 17.91 -7.83 0.25
N GLN A 47 16.71 -8.33 0.00
CA GLN A 47 16.46 -9.33 -1.04
C GLN A 47 16.33 -8.70 -2.43
N PHE A 48 15.64 -7.57 -2.55
CA PHE A 48 15.26 -6.96 -3.84
C PHE A 48 16.00 -5.65 -4.15
N GLY A 49 16.79 -5.13 -3.21
CA GLY A 49 17.55 -3.90 -3.36
C GLY A 49 16.74 -2.62 -3.09
N ASP A 50 17.48 -1.55 -2.81
CA ASP A 50 16.90 -0.24 -2.48
C ASP A 50 16.20 0.44 -3.68
N GLU A 51 16.42 -0.04 -4.89
CA GLU A 51 15.72 0.44 -6.08
C GLU A 51 14.26 -0.03 -6.14
N ARG A 52 13.95 -1.14 -5.49
CA ARG A 52 12.62 -1.74 -5.48
C ARG A 52 11.92 -1.65 -4.13
N VAL A 53 12.68 -1.56 -3.04
CA VAL A 53 12.15 -1.42 -1.67
C VAL A 53 12.84 -0.24 -1.01
N PHE A 54 12.17 0.90 -0.93
CA PHE A 54 12.82 2.15 -0.52
C PHE A 54 11.98 3.02 0.39
N ASN A 55 12.67 3.93 1.08
CA ASN A 55 12.05 4.92 1.94
C ASN A 55 11.73 6.19 1.16
N THR A 56 10.64 6.84 1.53
CA THR A 56 10.31 8.19 1.11
C THR A 56 10.56 9.18 2.25
N PRO A 57 10.60 10.48 1.97
CA PRO A 57 10.36 11.48 3.01
C PRO A 57 9.02 11.26 3.71
N ILE A 58 8.84 11.85 4.89
CA ILE A 58 7.56 11.86 5.60
C ILE A 58 6.59 12.79 4.85
N GLN A 59 5.91 12.24 3.85
CA GLN A 59 5.05 13.00 2.95
C GLN A 59 4.01 12.07 2.31
N GLU A 60 2.87 11.90 2.95
CA GLU A 60 1.83 10.95 2.52
C GLU A 60 1.21 11.34 1.16
N ALA A 61 1.13 12.63 0.86
CA ALA A 61 0.69 13.09 -0.45
C ALA A 61 1.64 12.62 -1.56
N PHE A 62 2.95 12.62 -1.32
CA PHE A 62 3.92 12.08 -2.27
C PHE A 62 3.80 10.56 -2.37
N ILE A 63 3.71 9.85 -1.23
CA ILE A 63 3.60 8.39 -1.21
C ILE A 63 2.42 7.93 -2.07
N ILE A 64 1.27 8.53 -1.90
CA ILE A 64 0.04 8.17 -2.64
C ILE A 64 0.08 8.72 -4.06
N GLY A 65 0.40 10.00 -4.24
CA GLY A 65 0.33 10.68 -5.53
C GLY A 65 1.33 10.16 -6.56
N SER A 66 2.54 9.75 -6.14
CA SER A 66 3.56 9.20 -7.04
C SER A 66 3.13 7.90 -7.72
N THR A 67 2.19 7.15 -7.13
CA THR A 67 1.68 5.89 -7.70
C THR A 67 1.04 6.09 -9.06
N VAL A 68 0.43 7.24 -9.31
CA VAL A 68 -0.20 7.57 -10.62
C VAL A 68 0.85 7.62 -11.72
N GLY A 69 1.94 8.37 -11.50
CA GLY A 69 3.04 8.45 -12.46
C GLY A 69 3.78 7.12 -12.65
N MET A 70 4.01 6.39 -11.56
CA MET A 70 4.63 5.07 -11.62
C MET A 70 3.77 4.08 -12.41
N SER A 71 2.47 4.06 -12.17
CA SER A 71 1.54 3.21 -12.94
C SER A 71 1.50 3.59 -14.43
N ALA A 72 1.57 4.88 -14.75
CA ALA A 72 1.58 5.35 -16.14
C ALA A 72 2.79 4.86 -16.94
N VAL A 73 3.91 4.59 -16.29
CA VAL A 73 5.11 4.02 -16.92
C VAL A 73 5.22 2.50 -16.76
N GLY A 74 4.17 1.84 -16.30
CA GLY A 74 4.09 0.39 -16.22
C GLY A 74 4.63 -0.24 -14.94
N LEU A 75 4.97 0.56 -13.93
CA LEU A 75 5.34 0.05 -12.61
C LEU A 75 4.08 -0.27 -11.79
N LYS A 76 4.23 -1.18 -10.83
CA LYS A 76 3.14 -1.61 -9.94
C LYS A 76 3.52 -1.34 -8.49
N PRO A 77 3.27 -0.14 -7.99
CA PRO A 77 3.62 0.23 -6.64
C PRO A 77 2.68 -0.37 -5.59
N ILE A 78 3.26 -0.94 -4.57
CA ILE A 78 2.64 -1.20 -3.28
C ILE A 78 3.19 -0.15 -2.32
N VAL A 79 2.32 0.68 -1.76
CA VAL A 79 2.74 1.78 -0.89
C VAL A 79 2.13 1.65 0.49
N GLU A 80 2.82 2.18 1.48
CA GLU A 80 2.37 2.15 2.85
C GLU A 80 2.28 3.55 3.44
N VAL A 81 1.15 3.83 4.05
CA VAL A 81 0.97 4.87 5.06
C VAL A 81 0.92 4.16 6.41
N GLN A 82 1.86 4.46 7.30
CA GLN A 82 2.16 3.69 8.50
C GLN A 82 0.98 3.49 9.46
N PHE A 83 0.08 4.48 9.53
CA PHE A 83 -1.10 4.46 10.39
C PHE A 83 -2.25 5.22 9.74
N ALA A 84 -3.47 4.80 10.01
CA ALA A 84 -4.68 5.50 9.56
C ALA A 84 -4.70 6.98 9.92
N ASP A 85 -4.16 7.32 11.10
CA ASP A 85 -4.05 8.69 11.58
C ASP A 85 -3.23 9.61 10.67
N TYR A 86 -2.36 9.05 9.84
CA TYR A 86 -1.44 9.81 8.98
C TYR A 86 -1.91 9.97 7.54
N ILE A 87 -3.00 9.33 7.15
CA ILE A 87 -3.47 9.34 5.76
C ILE A 87 -3.95 10.71 5.27
N TRP A 88 -4.33 11.61 6.18
CA TRP A 88 -5.02 12.86 5.86
C TRP A 88 -4.32 13.73 4.82
N PRO A 89 -3.00 13.96 4.87
CA PRO A 89 -2.31 14.73 3.84
C PRO A 89 -2.34 14.06 2.46
N GLY A 90 -2.46 12.73 2.43
CA GLY A 90 -2.52 11.95 1.19
C GLY A 90 -3.92 11.73 0.63
N LEU A 91 -4.97 12.03 1.38
CA LEU A 91 -6.36 11.84 0.92
C LEU A 91 -6.68 12.67 -0.31
N ASN A 92 -6.11 13.87 -0.45
CA ASN A 92 -6.32 14.68 -1.65
C ASN A 92 -5.88 13.91 -2.91
N GLN A 93 -4.70 13.31 -2.87
CA GLN A 93 -4.16 12.54 -4.01
C GLN A 93 -4.98 11.29 -4.29
N LEU A 94 -5.41 10.60 -3.24
CA LEU A 94 -6.26 9.43 -3.37
C LEU A 94 -7.61 9.80 -4.01
N PHE A 95 -8.21 10.90 -3.55
CA PHE A 95 -9.52 11.36 -3.98
C PHE A 95 -9.52 11.97 -5.39
N THR A 96 -8.50 12.77 -5.75
CA THR A 96 -8.48 13.54 -6.98
C THR A 96 -7.79 12.79 -8.13
N GLU A 97 -6.68 12.12 -7.86
CA GLU A 97 -5.83 11.55 -8.91
C GLU A 97 -5.98 10.02 -9.01
N VAL A 98 -5.68 9.30 -7.92
CA VAL A 98 -5.68 7.83 -7.95
C VAL A 98 -7.05 7.28 -8.34
N SER A 99 -8.11 7.79 -7.72
CA SER A 99 -9.46 7.26 -7.91
C SER A 99 -10.08 7.61 -9.27
N ARG A 100 -9.63 8.68 -9.92
CA ARG A 100 -10.31 9.25 -11.10
C ARG A 100 -9.55 9.11 -12.41
N SER A 101 -8.24 8.90 -12.37
CA SER A 101 -7.39 8.88 -13.58
C SER A 101 -7.91 7.92 -14.64
N ASN A 102 -8.28 6.71 -14.25
CA ASN A 102 -8.82 5.73 -15.20
C ASN A 102 -10.12 6.19 -15.84
N TYR A 103 -11.05 6.74 -15.07
CA TYR A 103 -12.34 7.24 -15.57
C TYR A 103 -12.15 8.46 -16.46
N LEU A 104 -11.41 9.48 -16.03
CA LEU A 104 -11.20 10.72 -16.77
C LEU A 104 -10.46 10.52 -18.09
N THR A 105 -9.61 9.50 -18.16
CA THR A 105 -8.85 9.17 -19.37
C THR A 105 -9.55 8.12 -20.26
N ASN A 106 -10.78 7.75 -19.92
CA ASN A 106 -11.53 6.72 -20.63
C ASN A 106 -10.76 5.39 -20.73
N GLY A 107 -10.21 4.94 -19.61
CA GLY A 107 -9.49 3.68 -19.49
C GLY A 107 -8.03 3.70 -19.97
N LYS A 108 -7.51 4.85 -20.42
CA LYS A 108 -6.14 4.94 -20.94
C LYS A 108 -5.07 4.95 -19.85
N TRP A 109 -5.41 5.41 -18.64
CA TRP A 109 -4.51 5.51 -17.50
C TRP A 109 -5.07 4.78 -16.29
N PRO A 110 -5.03 3.45 -16.30
CA PRO A 110 -5.31 2.69 -15.08
C PRO A 110 -4.23 2.98 -14.04
N VAL A 111 -4.62 3.03 -12.78
CA VAL A 111 -3.68 3.20 -11.67
C VAL A 111 -3.54 1.87 -10.95
N ASN A 112 -2.57 1.07 -11.36
CA ASN A 112 -2.26 -0.22 -10.74
C ASN A 112 -1.45 0.01 -9.46
N MET A 113 -2.12 0.15 -8.34
CA MET A 113 -1.44 0.37 -7.07
C MET A 113 -2.16 -0.34 -5.93
N ILE A 114 -1.44 -0.61 -4.87
CA ILE A 114 -2.00 -1.03 -3.59
C ILE A 114 -1.57 -0.03 -2.53
N LEU A 115 -2.53 0.56 -1.83
CA LEU A 115 -2.28 1.35 -0.62
C LEU A 115 -2.54 0.47 0.61
N ARG A 116 -1.52 0.29 1.42
CA ARG A 116 -1.62 -0.40 2.71
C ARG A 116 -1.68 0.63 3.83
N VAL A 117 -2.66 0.45 4.70
CA VAL A 117 -2.85 1.34 5.86
C VAL A 117 -3.19 0.48 7.07
N PRO A 118 -2.28 0.33 8.03
CA PRO A 118 -2.60 -0.26 9.33
C PRO A 118 -3.62 0.60 10.09
N ILE A 119 -4.57 -0.04 10.72
CA ILE A 119 -5.69 0.62 11.40
C ILE A 119 -5.93 0.01 12.79
N GLY A 120 -6.69 0.73 13.61
CA GLY A 120 -7.23 0.25 14.88
C GLY A 120 -6.26 0.33 16.06
N ALA A 121 -6.80 0.09 17.24
CA ALA A 121 -6.13 0.27 18.52
C ALA A 121 -5.43 -1.01 19.02
N TYR A 122 -5.05 -1.93 18.15
CA TYR A 122 -4.48 -3.22 18.53
C TYR A 122 -3.23 -3.09 19.42
N GLY A 123 -2.35 -2.16 19.09
CA GLY A 123 -1.11 -1.91 19.81
C GLY A 123 -1.24 -0.89 20.95
N SER A 124 -2.43 -0.40 21.24
CA SER A 124 -2.65 0.67 22.23
C SER A 124 -1.75 1.90 21.99
N GLY A 125 -1.58 2.30 20.73
CA GLY A 125 -0.65 3.36 20.30
C GLY A 125 -1.09 4.79 20.66
N GLY A 126 -2.20 4.95 21.37
CA GLY A 126 -2.74 6.24 21.76
C GLY A 126 -3.49 6.94 20.62
N PRO A 127 -3.86 8.21 20.78
CA PRO A 127 -4.80 8.89 19.87
C PRO A 127 -4.27 9.12 18.45
N TYR A 128 -2.97 9.03 18.23
CA TYR A 128 -2.35 9.25 16.91
C TYR A 128 -1.93 7.94 16.19
N HIS A 129 -2.27 6.76 16.75
CA HIS A 129 -1.86 5.47 16.20
C HIS A 129 -2.96 4.40 16.37
N SER A 130 -4.21 4.81 16.47
CA SER A 130 -5.29 3.90 16.82
C SER A 130 -6.57 4.12 16.01
N SER A 131 -6.54 5.02 15.04
CA SER A 131 -7.71 5.35 14.25
C SER A 131 -8.06 4.30 13.20
N SER A 132 -9.27 4.45 12.67
CA SER A 132 -9.80 3.71 11.54
C SER A 132 -10.35 4.71 10.53
N VAL A 133 -10.15 4.45 9.23
CA VAL A 133 -10.49 5.41 8.16
C VAL A 133 -11.42 4.84 7.10
N GLU A 134 -11.86 3.61 7.26
CA GLU A 134 -12.70 2.91 6.28
C GLU A 134 -13.97 3.67 5.93
N SER A 135 -14.61 4.34 6.88
CA SER A 135 -15.81 5.15 6.64
C SER A 135 -15.54 6.35 5.72
N VAL A 136 -14.32 6.88 5.74
CA VAL A 136 -13.91 7.98 4.87
C VAL A 136 -13.55 7.45 3.49
N VAL A 137 -12.69 6.44 3.41
CA VAL A 137 -12.18 5.92 2.13
C VAL A 137 -13.26 5.20 1.33
N THR A 138 -14.26 4.59 1.95
CA THR A 138 -15.40 3.97 1.24
C THR A 138 -16.30 4.98 0.52
N ASN A 139 -16.19 6.27 0.84
CA ASN A 139 -16.86 7.33 0.10
C ASN A 139 -16.11 7.75 -1.18
N ILE A 140 -14.89 7.28 -1.39
CA ILE A 140 -14.10 7.59 -2.58
C ILE A 140 -14.51 6.62 -3.70
N LYS A 141 -15.16 7.14 -4.72
CA LYS A 141 -15.54 6.35 -5.89
C LYS A 141 -14.34 6.09 -6.79
N GLY A 142 -14.19 4.88 -7.28
CA GLY A 142 -13.10 4.51 -8.19
C GLY A 142 -11.92 3.80 -7.52
N ILE A 143 -12.02 3.50 -6.24
CA ILE A 143 -11.09 2.63 -5.51
C ILE A 143 -11.83 1.43 -4.92
N LYS A 144 -11.10 0.35 -4.66
CA LYS A 144 -11.59 -0.84 -3.95
C LYS A 144 -11.02 -0.84 -2.54
N VAL A 145 -11.88 -1.04 -1.56
CA VAL A 145 -11.49 -1.08 -0.15
C VAL A 145 -11.61 -2.51 0.36
N ALA A 146 -10.51 -3.08 0.84
CA ALA A 146 -10.48 -4.39 1.45
C ALA A 146 -10.12 -4.28 2.94
N TYR A 147 -10.82 -5.04 3.77
CA TYR A 147 -10.65 -5.04 5.22
C TYR A 147 -10.51 -6.49 5.72
N PRO A 148 -9.34 -7.11 5.53
CA PRO A 148 -9.12 -8.50 5.91
C PRO A 148 -9.06 -8.65 7.43
N SER A 149 -9.66 -9.71 7.95
CA SER A 149 -9.67 -10.05 9.38
C SER A 149 -8.74 -11.20 9.76
N ASN A 150 -8.11 -11.83 8.78
CA ASN A 150 -7.15 -12.91 8.98
C ASN A 150 -6.05 -12.91 7.93
N GLY A 151 -4.97 -13.65 8.20
CA GLY A 151 -3.79 -13.66 7.32
C GLY A 151 -4.03 -14.29 5.94
N ALA A 152 -4.91 -15.28 5.85
CA ALA A 152 -5.20 -15.94 4.58
C ALA A 152 -5.93 -14.98 3.62
N ASP A 153 -6.94 -14.27 4.13
CA ASP A 153 -7.67 -13.26 3.36
C ASP A 153 -6.75 -12.08 3.00
N LEU A 154 -5.94 -11.60 3.94
CA LEU A 154 -4.96 -10.53 3.66
C LEU A 154 -4.03 -10.91 2.51
N LYS A 155 -3.45 -12.11 2.55
CA LYS A 155 -2.59 -12.60 1.47
C LYS A 155 -3.34 -12.71 0.15
N GLY A 156 -4.56 -13.21 0.17
CA GLY A 156 -5.43 -13.33 -1.01
C GLY A 156 -5.77 -11.98 -1.61
N PHE A 157 -6.18 -11.02 -0.78
CA PHE A 157 -6.55 -9.67 -1.23
C PHE A 157 -5.35 -8.91 -1.81
N ILE A 158 -4.17 -8.96 -1.19
CA ILE A 158 -2.97 -8.35 -1.77
C ILE A 158 -2.68 -8.91 -3.17
N LYS A 159 -2.76 -10.22 -3.35
CA LYS A 159 -2.54 -10.84 -4.66
C LYS A 159 -3.62 -10.49 -5.67
N SER A 160 -4.88 -10.51 -5.28
CA SER A 160 -5.98 -10.15 -6.17
C SER A 160 -5.92 -8.68 -6.60
N ALA A 161 -5.65 -7.78 -5.65
CA ALA A 161 -5.49 -6.36 -5.92
C ALA A 161 -4.30 -6.07 -6.85
N TYR A 162 -3.20 -6.80 -6.71
CA TYR A 162 -2.02 -6.64 -7.56
C TYR A 162 -2.28 -6.89 -9.05
N TYR A 163 -3.17 -7.81 -9.36
CA TYR A 163 -3.56 -8.13 -10.74
C TYR A 163 -4.80 -7.35 -11.22
N ASP A 164 -5.42 -6.58 -10.36
CA ASP A 164 -6.52 -5.68 -10.72
C ASP A 164 -5.95 -4.41 -11.38
N PRO A 165 -6.49 -3.96 -12.52
CA PRO A 165 -6.03 -2.72 -13.16
C PRO A 165 -6.50 -1.44 -12.44
N ASN A 166 -7.31 -1.54 -11.41
CA ASN A 166 -7.85 -0.41 -10.66
C ASN A 166 -7.30 -0.40 -9.22
N PRO A 167 -7.19 0.79 -8.61
CA PRO A 167 -6.72 0.93 -7.25
C PRO A 167 -7.69 0.40 -6.20
#